data_0dd3b9a673d9108b8c53a90b4fae041d
#
_entry.id   0dd3b9a673d9108b8c53a90b4fae041d
#
_cell.length_a   1.000
_cell.length_b   1.000
_cell.length_c   1.000
_cell.angle_alpha   90.00
_cell.angle_beta   90.00
_cell.angle_gamma   90.00
#
_symmetry.space_group_name_H-M   'P 1'
#
loop_
_entity.id
_entity.type
_entity.pdbx_description
1 polymer ?
#
loop_
_entity_poly.entity_id
_entity_poly.type
_entity_poly.pdbx_seq_one_letter_code
_entity_poly.pdbx_strand_id
1 'polypeptide(L)'
;MRKLGATCGFIAARNRELAEKARRMAVERGTTLKEVIDEAAESEASRFWIEEDRALRLVRELRNGLRERQPRRKSREAMISEIHRRAEAILRSDPTKNLPDAVYEVVNSPAPSY
;
A
#
# COMPACT_ATOMS: atom_id res chain seq x y z
N MET A 1 8.72 -18.61 -10.49
CA MET A 1 7.67 -18.43 -11.46
C MET A 1 6.39 -17.98 -10.81
N ARG A 2 5.90 -18.74 -9.88
CA ARG A 2 4.64 -18.42 -9.24
C ARG A 2 4.64 -17.09 -8.52
N LYS A 3 5.74 -16.75 -7.87
CA LYS A 3 5.84 -15.46 -7.20
C LYS A 3 5.74 -14.32 -8.17
N LEU A 4 6.35 -14.50 -9.33
CA LEU A 4 6.31 -13.49 -10.36
C LEU A 4 4.88 -13.29 -10.84
N GLY A 5 4.15 -14.40 -11.02
CA GLY A 5 2.76 -14.32 -11.43
C GLY A 5 1.90 -13.60 -10.40
N ALA A 6 2.12 -13.89 -9.10
CA ALA A 6 1.36 -13.25 -8.04
C ALA A 6 1.66 -11.74 -8.00
N THR A 7 2.93 -11.37 -8.17
CA THR A 7 3.31 -9.97 -8.20
C THR A 7 2.68 -9.26 -9.39
N CYS A 8 2.68 -9.91 -10.55
CA CYS A 8 2.04 -9.34 -11.72
C CYS A 8 0.54 -9.17 -11.51
N GLY A 9 -0.09 -10.12 -10.81
CA GLY A 9 -1.50 -10.01 -10.48
C GLY A 9 -1.82 -8.79 -9.63
N PHE A 10 -1.01 -8.54 -8.62
CA PHE A 10 -1.17 -7.35 -7.79
C PHE A 10 -1.00 -6.07 -8.61
N ILE A 11 0.03 -6.02 -9.44
CA ILE A 11 0.30 -4.84 -10.25
C ILE A 11 -0.87 -4.61 -11.22
N ALA A 12 -1.35 -5.67 -11.85
CA ALA A 12 -2.47 -5.54 -12.78
C ALA A 12 -3.74 -5.05 -12.09
N ALA A 13 -4.03 -5.59 -10.90
CA ALA A 13 -5.22 -5.19 -10.15
C ALA A 13 -5.13 -3.73 -9.69
N ARG A 14 -3.96 -3.33 -9.20
CA ARG A 14 -3.70 -1.95 -8.80
C ARG A 14 -3.88 -1.01 -9.97
N ASN A 15 -3.28 -1.34 -11.10
CA ASN A 15 -3.36 -0.49 -12.28
C ASN A 15 -4.78 -0.39 -12.80
N ARG A 16 -5.56 -1.47 -12.71
CA ARG A 16 -6.95 -1.46 -13.13
C ARG A 16 -7.77 -0.52 -12.25
N GLU A 17 -7.61 -0.62 -10.94
CA GLU A 17 -8.33 0.25 -10.02
C GLU A 17 -7.97 1.70 -10.26
N LEU A 18 -6.68 1.99 -10.41
CA LEU A 18 -6.20 3.34 -10.65
C LEU A 18 -6.75 3.90 -11.97
N ALA A 19 -6.72 3.08 -13.03
CA ALA A 19 -7.23 3.51 -14.32
C ALA A 19 -8.72 3.81 -14.27
N GLU A 20 -9.49 2.99 -13.57
CA GLU A 20 -10.93 3.23 -13.44
C GLU A 20 -11.20 4.51 -12.67
N LYS A 21 -10.45 4.75 -11.60
CA LYS A 21 -10.60 5.98 -10.83
C LYS A 21 -10.25 7.19 -11.67
N ALA A 22 -9.15 7.13 -12.42
CA ALA A 22 -8.74 8.23 -13.27
C ALA A 22 -9.78 8.51 -14.35
N ARG A 23 -10.36 7.46 -14.93
CA ARG A 23 -11.41 7.63 -15.93
C ARG A 23 -12.62 8.35 -15.35
N ARG A 24 -13.04 7.96 -14.14
CA ARG A 24 -14.17 8.63 -13.49
C ARG A 24 -13.86 10.09 -13.23
N MET A 25 -12.66 10.38 -12.75
CA MET A 25 -12.27 11.76 -12.49
C MET A 25 -12.24 12.59 -13.76
N ALA A 26 -11.73 12.00 -14.84
CA ALA A 26 -11.65 12.70 -16.11
C ALA A 26 -13.05 13.04 -16.63
N VAL A 27 -13.98 12.10 -16.54
CA VAL A 27 -15.36 12.33 -16.98
C VAL A 27 -16.03 13.41 -16.12
N GLU A 28 -15.88 13.32 -14.82
CA GLU A 28 -16.51 14.28 -13.91
C GLU A 28 -16.01 15.70 -14.11
N ARG A 29 -14.74 15.84 -14.47
CA ARG A 29 -14.11 17.14 -14.62
C ARG A 29 -14.08 17.62 -16.07
N GLY A 30 -14.50 16.76 -17.00
CA GLY A 30 -14.45 17.11 -18.42
C GLY A 30 -13.03 17.30 -18.93
N THR A 31 -12.10 16.46 -18.46
CA THR A 31 -10.69 16.56 -18.83
C THR A 31 -10.17 15.21 -19.28
N THR A 32 -8.86 15.12 -19.58
CA THR A 32 -8.27 13.89 -20.08
C THR A 32 -7.68 13.06 -18.96
N LEU A 33 -7.46 11.77 -19.23
CA LEU A 33 -6.82 10.87 -18.29
C LEU A 33 -5.45 11.39 -17.89
N LYS A 34 -4.70 11.89 -18.86
CA LYS A 34 -3.35 12.36 -18.60
C LYS A 34 -3.33 13.48 -17.56
N GLU A 35 -4.35 14.31 -17.55
CA GLU A 35 -4.41 15.43 -16.63
C GLU A 35 -4.76 15.05 -15.20
N VAL A 36 -5.42 13.90 -15.00
CA VAL A 36 -5.87 13.49 -13.66
C VAL A 36 -5.12 12.30 -13.11
N ILE A 37 -4.28 11.63 -13.92
CA ILE A 37 -3.68 10.36 -13.47
C ILE A 37 -2.79 10.54 -12.25
N ASP A 38 -2.02 11.61 -12.20
CA ASP A 38 -1.14 11.84 -11.05
C ASP A 38 -1.94 12.11 -9.79
N GLU A 39 -2.99 12.89 -9.90
CA GLU A 39 -3.86 13.15 -8.77
C GLU A 39 -4.57 11.88 -8.32
N ALA A 40 -5.02 11.06 -9.27
CA ALA A 40 -5.65 9.79 -8.95
C ALA A 40 -4.68 8.88 -8.21
N ALA A 41 -3.41 8.85 -8.63
CA ALA A 41 -2.40 8.01 -8.00
C ALA A 41 -2.10 8.45 -6.57
N GLU A 42 -2.28 9.73 -6.27
CA GLU A 42 -2.05 10.26 -4.93
C GLU A 42 -3.30 10.23 -4.06
N SER A 43 -4.42 9.77 -4.58
CA SER A 43 -5.66 9.67 -3.82
C SER A 43 -5.74 8.31 -3.13
N GLU A 44 -6.74 8.18 -2.25
CA GLU A 44 -6.91 6.96 -1.46
C GLU A 44 -7.10 5.73 -2.33
N ALA A 45 -6.37 4.66 -2.00
CA ALA A 45 -6.50 3.36 -2.64
C ALA A 45 -7.34 2.44 -1.77
N SER A 46 -7.93 1.41 -2.38
CA SER A 46 -8.77 0.48 -1.64
C SER A 46 -7.98 -0.37 -0.65
N ARG A 47 -6.69 -0.54 -0.89
CA ARG A 47 -5.80 -1.29 -0.01
C ARG A 47 -4.37 -0.84 -0.24
N PHE A 48 -3.47 -1.31 0.64
CA PHE A 48 -2.05 -1.19 0.36
C PHE A 48 -1.70 -2.28 -0.65
N TRP A 49 -1.12 -1.89 -1.78
CA TRP A 49 -0.84 -2.83 -2.87
C TRP A 49 0.50 -3.53 -2.65
N ILE A 50 0.52 -4.37 -1.63
CA ILE A 50 1.68 -5.18 -1.26
C ILE A 50 1.17 -6.50 -0.71
N GLU A 51 1.90 -7.57 -0.96
CA GLU A 51 1.55 -8.88 -0.44
C GLU A 51 1.69 -8.90 1.08
N GLU A 52 0.76 -9.55 1.76
CA GLU A 52 0.69 -9.54 3.22
C GLU A 52 1.98 -10.00 3.89
N ASP A 53 2.52 -11.12 3.43
CA ASP A 53 3.74 -11.66 4.04
C ASP A 53 4.94 -10.77 3.77
N ARG A 54 4.99 -10.17 2.59
CA ARG A 54 6.06 -9.23 2.28
C ARG A 54 5.97 -8.00 3.16
N ALA A 55 4.76 -7.49 3.36
CA ALA A 55 4.55 -6.34 4.23
C ALA A 55 5.02 -6.65 5.66
N LEU A 56 4.66 -7.83 6.15
CA LEU A 56 5.07 -8.26 7.49
C LEU A 56 6.59 -8.30 7.61
N ARG A 57 7.26 -8.87 6.62
CA ARG A 57 8.71 -8.94 6.64
C ARG A 57 9.33 -7.55 6.66
N LEU A 58 8.83 -6.64 5.82
CA LEU A 58 9.38 -5.30 5.74
C LEU A 58 9.11 -4.48 7.01
N VAL A 59 7.95 -4.68 7.63
CA VAL A 59 7.65 -4.03 8.91
C VAL A 59 8.60 -4.53 9.99
N ARG A 60 8.88 -5.84 10.02
CA ARG A 60 9.83 -6.39 10.98
C ARG A 60 11.22 -5.81 10.78
N GLU A 61 11.63 -5.64 9.53
CA GLU A 61 12.92 -5.03 9.24
C GLU A 61 12.97 -3.59 9.75
N LEU A 62 11.88 -2.85 9.55
CA LEU A 62 11.80 -1.48 10.04
C LEU A 62 11.88 -1.43 11.55
N ARG A 63 11.14 -2.30 12.25
CA ARG A 63 11.17 -2.35 13.72
C ARG A 63 12.56 -2.65 14.25
N ASN A 64 13.34 -3.43 13.51
CA ASN A 64 14.68 -3.82 13.92
C ASN A 64 15.76 -2.84 13.44
N GLY A 65 15.36 -1.74 12.82
CA GLY A 65 16.29 -0.72 12.34
C GLY A 65 17.04 -1.11 11.09
N LEU A 66 16.69 -2.22 10.46
CA LEU A 66 17.45 -2.70 9.30
C LEU A 66 17.20 -1.89 8.04
N ARG A 67 16.00 -1.38 7.88
CA ARG A 67 15.64 -0.67 6.66
C ARG A 67 16.26 0.72 6.56
N GLU A 68 16.57 1.32 7.68
CA GLU A 68 17.16 2.64 7.67
C GLU A 68 18.52 2.69 6.99
N ARG A 69 19.18 1.54 6.95
CA ARG A 69 20.52 1.47 6.36
C ARG A 69 20.53 1.49 4.84
N GLN A 70 19.39 1.15 4.23
CA GLN A 70 19.32 1.04 2.78
C GLN A 70 18.04 1.69 2.28
N PRO A 71 18.00 3.02 2.30
CA PRO A 71 16.83 3.71 1.77
C PRO A 71 16.70 3.40 0.28
N ARG A 72 15.53 2.99 -0.11
CA ARG A 72 15.28 2.64 -1.49
C ARG A 72 14.42 3.69 -2.12
N ARG A 73 13.18 3.35 -2.44
CA ARG A 73 12.27 4.31 -3.03
C ARG A 73 11.49 5.00 -1.93
N LYS A 74 11.40 6.30 -2.01
CA LYS A 74 10.67 7.06 -1.00
C LYS A 74 9.23 6.60 -0.86
N SER A 75 8.58 6.30 -1.98
CA SER A 75 7.19 5.85 -1.93
C SER A 75 7.04 4.52 -1.20
N ARG A 76 7.97 3.60 -1.41
CA ARG A 76 7.94 2.32 -0.71
C ARG A 76 8.21 2.49 0.78
N GLU A 77 9.19 3.33 1.14
CA GLU A 77 9.50 3.57 2.55
C GLU A 77 8.32 4.25 3.25
N ALA A 78 7.68 5.18 2.59
CA ALA A 78 6.50 5.85 3.13
C ALA A 78 5.38 4.85 3.35
N MET A 79 5.16 3.94 2.40
CA MET A 79 4.13 2.92 2.52
C MET A 79 4.39 2.00 3.71
N ILE A 80 5.62 1.51 3.84
CA ILE A 80 5.97 0.60 4.93
C ILE A 80 5.89 1.31 6.28
N SER A 81 6.33 2.57 6.35
CA SER A 81 6.22 3.35 7.58
C SER A 81 4.77 3.54 7.99
N GLU A 82 3.89 3.79 7.04
CA GLU A 82 2.47 3.96 7.33
C GLU A 82 1.85 2.66 7.82
N ILE A 83 2.19 1.53 7.18
CA ILE A 83 1.71 0.22 7.63
C ILE A 83 2.19 -0.05 9.05
N HIS A 84 3.45 0.22 9.32
CA HIS A 84 4.02 0.02 10.65
C HIS A 84 3.28 0.87 11.69
N ARG A 85 3.08 2.15 11.39
CA ARG A 85 2.41 3.07 12.31
C ARG A 85 1.00 2.59 12.66
N ARG A 86 0.25 2.18 11.64
CA ARG A 86 -1.12 1.69 11.84
C ARG A 86 -1.15 0.37 12.59
N ALA A 87 -0.20 -0.54 12.28
CA ALA A 87 -0.13 -1.82 12.97
C ALA A 87 0.18 -1.63 14.45
N GLU A 88 1.11 -0.72 14.78
CA GLU A 88 1.43 -0.45 16.18
C GLU A 88 0.22 0.13 16.92
N ALA A 89 -0.56 0.97 16.25
CA ALA A 89 -1.78 1.52 16.86
C ALA A 89 -2.78 0.41 17.17
N ILE A 90 -2.93 -0.56 16.26
CA ILE A 90 -3.82 -1.71 16.47
C ILE A 90 -3.35 -2.53 17.68
N LEU A 91 -2.05 -2.79 17.75
CA LEU A 91 -1.50 -3.57 18.86
C LEU A 91 -1.70 -2.88 20.20
N ARG A 92 -1.60 -1.55 20.22
CA ARG A 92 -1.84 -0.80 21.44
C ARG A 92 -3.30 -0.82 21.88
N SER A 93 -4.22 -0.81 20.91
CA SER A 93 -5.64 -0.79 21.22
C SER A 93 -6.22 -2.18 21.49
N ASP A 94 -5.56 -3.23 21.01
CA ASP A 94 -6.04 -4.61 21.17
C ASP A 94 -4.88 -5.55 21.50
N PRO A 95 -4.59 -5.75 22.81
CA PRO A 95 -3.47 -6.59 23.22
C PRO A 95 -3.62 -8.06 22.85
N THR A 96 -4.80 -8.50 22.40
CA THR A 96 -5.00 -9.89 22.00
C THR A 96 -4.46 -10.18 20.60
N LYS A 97 -4.15 -9.13 19.82
CA LYS A 97 -3.63 -9.29 18.47
C LYS A 97 -2.11 -9.35 18.47
N ASN A 98 -1.56 -10.08 17.50
CA ASN A 98 -0.11 -10.12 17.31
C ASN A 98 0.26 -9.29 16.08
N LEU A 99 1.55 -9.15 15.82
CA LEU A 99 2.03 -8.33 14.72
C LEU A 99 1.53 -8.81 13.35
N PRO A 100 1.57 -10.12 13.02
CA PRO A 100 1.02 -10.56 11.74
C PRO A 100 -0.45 -10.17 11.56
N ASP A 101 -1.28 -10.35 12.59
CA ASP A 101 -2.68 -9.98 12.51
C ASP A 101 -2.85 -8.49 12.23
N ALA A 102 -2.10 -7.67 12.93
CA ALA A 102 -2.20 -6.22 12.76
C ALA A 102 -1.75 -5.79 11.37
N VAL A 103 -0.64 -6.32 10.88
CA VAL A 103 -0.14 -5.98 9.56
C VAL A 103 -1.12 -6.41 8.48
N TYR A 104 -1.67 -7.62 8.59
CA TYR A 104 -2.61 -8.12 7.59
C TYR A 104 -3.87 -7.26 7.56
N GLU A 105 -4.34 -6.85 8.72
CA GLU A 105 -5.51 -5.98 8.79
C GLU A 105 -5.25 -4.63 8.13
N VAL A 106 -4.08 -4.05 8.40
CA VAL A 106 -3.72 -2.75 7.82
C VAL A 106 -3.59 -2.84 6.30
N VAL A 107 -2.92 -3.88 5.80
CA VAL A 107 -2.70 -4.03 4.37
C VAL A 107 -4.01 -4.09 3.60
N ASN A 108 -5.04 -4.66 4.22
CA ASN A 108 -6.35 -4.81 3.58
C ASN A 108 -7.29 -3.66 3.88
N SER A 109 -6.78 -2.57 4.47
CA SER A 109 -7.57 -1.37 4.71
C SER A 109 -7.18 -0.29 3.69
N PRO A 110 -8.00 0.77 3.54
CA PRO A 110 -7.67 1.82 2.57
C PRO A 110 -6.31 2.44 2.82
N ALA A 111 -5.56 2.65 1.74
CA ALA A 111 -4.24 3.25 1.77
C ALA A 111 -4.32 4.71 1.35
N PRO A 112 -3.40 5.58 1.82
CA PRO A 112 -3.47 7.01 1.47
C PRO A 112 -3.16 7.29 0.00
N SER A 113 -2.50 6.37 -0.68
CA SER A 113 -2.21 6.57 -2.11
C SER A 113 -1.92 5.23 -2.77
N TYR A 114 -1.86 5.25 -4.08
CA TYR A 114 -1.44 4.08 -4.84
C TYR A 114 0.11 3.99 -4.89
#